data_cdaea81777122e189972882de3753a22
#
_entry.id   cdaea81777122e189972882de3753a22
#
_cell.length_a   1.000
_cell.length_b   1.000
_cell.length_c   1.000
_cell.angle_alpha   90.00
_cell.angle_beta   90.00
_cell.angle_gamma   90.00
#
_symmetry.space_group_name_H-M   'P 1'
#
loop_
_entity.id
_entity.type
_entity.pdbx_description
1 polymer ?
#
loop_
_entity_poly.entity_id
_entity_poly.type
_entity_poly.pdbx_seq_one_letter_code
_entity_poly.pdbx_strand_id
1 'polypeptide(L)'
;MTDNLIQRTASAYSYPLIIKNMFYAPVVNNPEQEIVYRGERRFSYQEFHKRVHRLADGLTKLGVKPGDTVAMMDWDSHRYLECFYAVPMLGAVLHTVNVRLSPEQIVFTIDHAEDDFILLNSEFLPLIEQVKGRIDTVKEYILINDEETPPESSIAFAGEYEQLLAEASETFEFKDFDENTRATTFYTTGTTGLPKGVYFSHRQLVLHTLGTLTALATSAEQGRFHRNDVYMPITPMFHVHAWGFPYIATTVGVKQVYPGKYIPKLLLHLIEKEKVTFSHCVPTILHMLMTCSEFKTIDLSSWKVVIGGAALPKQMCKAALDKGIDIFSGYGMSETCPVLTLAQVDSRDIGTDNEIDIRCKTGRPLPLVQLRVVDEKMNDVEGDGSSVGEIVVRSPWLTQGYWKDSRNSENLWNGGFLHTGDVANINNSNYVAITDRIKDVIKIGGEWLSSLELEDIINLHPAVSEVAVIGTGDAKWGEKPLALIVVREDATEPEPKEMVGHVKSFIDKGLMSKLALLLEVKYVDQIDKTSVGKINKKVLRETFLK
;
A
#
# COMPACT_ATOMS: atom_id res chain seq x y z
N MET A 1 -15.58 30.33 22.97
CA MET A 1 -15.55 28.91 23.38
C MET A 1 -14.19 28.50 23.99
N THR A 2 -13.46 29.41 24.63
CA THR A 2 -12.12 29.15 25.19
C THR A 2 -12.14 28.83 26.68
N ASP A 3 -13.28 29.00 27.35
CA ASP A 3 -13.34 29.02 28.83
C ASP A 3 -13.47 27.64 29.49
N ASN A 4 -13.66 26.55 28.68
CA ASN A 4 -13.81 25.20 29.17
C ASN A 4 -12.64 24.27 28.81
N LEU A 5 -11.47 24.81 28.45
CA LEU A 5 -10.28 24.02 28.24
C LEU A 5 -9.76 23.47 29.57
N ILE A 6 -9.37 22.19 29.58
CA ILE A 6 -8.75 21.55 30.73
C ILE A 6 -7.43 22.29 31.05
N GLN A 7 -7.36 22.85 32.26
CA GLN A 7 -6.13 23.45 32.75
C GLN A 7 -5.17 22.34 33.17
N ARG A 8 -3.99 22.34 32.57
CA ARG A 8 -2.96 21.35 32.88
C ARG A 8 -2.34 21.64 34.25
N THR A 9 -2.20 20.61 35.09
CA THR A 9 -1.37 20.68 36.28
C THR A 9 0.11 20.88 35.89
N ALA A 10 0.83 21.73 36.57
CA ALA A 10 2.20 22.12 36.19
C ALA A 10 3.17 20.93 36.11
N SER A 11 2.98 19.91 36.94
CA SER A 11 3.77 18.64 36.92
C SER A 11 3.24 17.57 35.99
N ALA A 12 2.10 17.76 35.30
CA ALA A 12 1.55 16.77 34.41
C ALA A 12 2.36 16.68 33.10
N TYR A 13 2.74 15.46 32.72
CA TYR A 13 3.40 15.19 31.45
C TYR A 13 2.44 15.40 30.27
N SER A 14 2.90 16.14 29.26
CA SER A 14 2.11 16.41 28.06
C SER A 14 2.36 15.32 27.02
N TYR A 15 1.75 14.17 27.18
CA TYR A 15 1.98 12.99 26.35
C TYR A 15 1.69 13.24 24.85
N PRO A 16 2.70 13.46 23.99
CA PRO A 16 2.48 13.70 22.57
C PRO A 16 2.22 12.38 21.82
N LEU A 17 1.42 12.43 20.75
CA LEU A 17 1.17 11.29 19.87
C LEU A 17 2.33 11.14 18.88
N ILE A 18 3.51 10.78 19.37
CA ILE A 18 4.70 10.52 18.57
C ILE A 18 5.02 9.02 18.50
N ILE A 19 5.68 8.60 17.43
CA ILE A 19 6.00 7.19 17.13
C ILE A 19 6.73 6.51 18.29
N LYS A 20 7.61 7.22 19.00
CA LYS A 20 8.31 6.76 20.19
C LYS A 20 7.37 6.10 21.21
N ASN A 21 6.19 6.66 21.39
CA ASN A 21 5.23 6.20 22.40
C ASN A 21 4.52 4.90 22.01
N MET A 22 4.50 4.53 20.72
CA MET A 22 4.05 3.20 20.27
C MET A 22 5.12 2.12 20.45
N PHE A 23 6.38 2.53 20.48
CA PHE A 23 7.53 1.62 20.53
C PHE A 23 7.77 1.00 21.91
N TYR A 24 7.25 1.61 22.96
CA TYR A 24 7.49 1.19 24.35
C TYR A 24 6.78 -0.11 24.73
N ALA A 25 5.50 -0.22 24.42
CA ALA A 25 4.67 -1.33 24.90
C ALA A 25 5.12 -2.73 24.46
N PRO A 26 5.50 -2.99 23.19
CA PRO A 26 5.95 -4.31 22.78
C PRO A 26 7.23 -4.77 23.47
N VAL A 27 8.14 -3.85 23.74
CA VAL A 27 9.41 -4.15 24.41
C VAL A 27 9.20 -4.55 25.86
N VAL A 28 8.23 -3.94 26.55
CA VAL A 28 7.89 -4.27 27.93
C VAL A 28 7.05 -5.55 28.03
N ASN A 29 6.07 -5.69 27.15
CA ASN A 29 5.09 -6.78 27.24
C ASN A 29 5.56 -8.09 26.58
N ASN A 30 6.37 -8.01 25.53
CA ASN A 30 6.79 -9.16 24.72
C ASN A 30 8.28 -9.06 24.36
N PRO A 31 9.22 -8.87 25.31
CA PRO A 31 10.65 -8.61 25.04
C PRO A 31 11.32 -9.71 24.23
N GLU A 32 10.89 -10.98 24.42
CA GLU A 32 11.48 -12.15 23.75
C GLU A 32 10.80 -12.52 22.42
N GLN A 33 9.75 -11.79 22.00
CA GLN A 33 9.10 -12.06 20.71
C GLN A 33 10.04 -11.77 19.55
N GLU A 34 9.93 -12.55 18.48
CA GLU A 34 10.89 -12.55 17.40
C GLU A 34 10.57 -11.57 16.26
N ILE A 35 11.64 -10.98 15.71
CA ILE A 35 11.68 -10.35 14.38
C ILE A 35 12.64 -11.17 13.53
N VAL A 36 12.16 -11.68 12.41
CA VAL A 36 12.88 -12.63 11.56
C VAL A 36 13.14 -12.00 10.19
N TYR A 37 14.36 -12.06 9.70
CA TYR A 37 14.74 -11.64 8.34
C TYR A 37 15.14 -12.85 7.51
N ARG A 38 14.44 -13.10 6.40
CA ARG A 38 14.64 -14.19 5.43
C ARG A 38 14.66 -15.60 6.02
N GLY A 39 14.13 -15.76 7.26
CA GLY A 39 14.18 -17.04 7.98
C GLY A 39 15.56 -17.42 8.53
N GLU A 40 16.55 -16.54 8.41
CA GLU A 40 17.97 -16.72 8.75
C GLU A 40 18.37 -15.92 9.98
N ARG A 41 18.18 -14.59 9.96
CA ARG A 41 18.52 -13.71 11.08
C ARG A 41 17.31 -13.55 11.99
N ARG A 42 17.53 -13.60 13.31
CA ARG A 42 16.49 -13.49 14.32
C ARG A 42 16.93 -12.53 15.41
N PHE A 43 16.02 -11.65 15.80
CA PHE A 43 16.19 -10.69 16.87
C PHE A 43 14.98 -10.76 17.79
N SER A 44 15.18 -10.60 19.09
CA SER A 44 14.05 -10.35 20.00
C SER A 44 13.61 -8.87 19.92
N TYR A 45 12.42 -8.54 20.40
CA TYR A 45 12.00 -7.13 20.51
C TYR A 45 12.93 -6.35 21.45
N GLN A 46 13.52 -7.00 22.45
CA GLN A 46 14.52 -6.37 23.29
C GLN A 46 15.77 -6.01 22.48
N GLU A 47 16.27 -6.90 21.64
CA GLU A 47 17.41 -6.59 20.77
C GLU A 47 17.05 -5.58 19.70
N PHE A 48 15.86 -5.68 19.09
CA PHE A 48 15.35 -4.66 18.16
C PHE A 48 15.34 -3.26 18.79
N HIS A 49 14.88 -3.16 20.05
CA HIS A 49 14.92 -1.90 20.78
C HIS A 49 16.35 -1.34 20.89
N LYS A 50 17.31 -2.17 21.30
CA LYS A 50 18.72 -1.77 21.37
C LYS A 50 19.26 -1.33 20.01
N ARG A 51 18.94 -2.06 18.96
CA ARG A 51 19.35 -1.73 17.58
C ARG A 51 18.78 -0.39 17.11
N VAL A 52 17.53 -0.08 17.42
CA VAL A 52 16.92 1.23 17.13
C VAL A 52 17.65 2.37 17.87
N HIS A 53 18.02 2.17 19.15
CA HIS A 53 18.80 3.15 19.90
C HIS A 53 20.21 3.31 19.33
N ARG A 54 20.89 2.22 18.95
CA ARG A 54 22.20 2.24 18.30
C ARG A 54 22.13 2.94 16.95
N LEU A 55 21.11 2.67 16.14
CA LEU A 55 20.93 3.37 14.86
C LEU A 55 20.77 4.87 15.06
N ALA A 56 19.96 5.28 16.03
CA ALA A 56 19.77 6.70 16.33
C ALA A 56 21.08 7.38 16.80
N ASP A 57 21.85 6.72 17.67
CA ASP A 57 23.15 7.22 18.13
C ASP A 57 24.17 7.31 16.97
N GLY A 58 24.24 6.25 16.14
CA GLY A 58 25.12 6.21 14.98
C GLY A 58 24.81 7.29 13.95
N LEU A 59 23.52 7.46 13.60
CA LEU A 59 23.08 8.52 12.69
C LEU A 59 23.37 9.91 13.25
N THR A 60 23.18 10.11 14.56
CA THR A 60 23.51 11.39 15.22
C THR A 60 25.02 11.69 15.17
N LYS A 61 25.88 10.67 15.36
CA LYS A 61 27.35 10.81 15.23
C LYS A 61 27.78 11.13 13.80
N LEU A 62 27.05 10.64 12.80
CA LEU A 62 27.25 11.02 11.38
C LEU A 62 26.71 12.40 11.05
N GLY A 63 26.04 13.06 11.98
CA GLY A 63 25.59 14.45 11.84
C GLY A 63 24.10 14.62 11.47
N VAL A 64 23.30 13.54 11.50
CA VAL A 64 21.83 13.64 11.31
C VAL A 64 21.21 14.46 12.44
N LYS A 65 20.37 15.42 12.08
CA LYS A 65 19.70 16.38 12.99
C LYS A 65 18.20 16.34 12.79
N PRO A 66 17.42 16.83 13.78
CA PRO A 66 16.00 17.05 13.59
C PRO A 66 15.74 17.94 12.34
N GLY A 67 14.83 17.48 11.47
CA GLY A 67 14.50 18.12 10.20
C GLY A 67 15.28 17.63 8.98
N ASP A 68 16.45 16.98 9.15
CA ASP A 68 17.15 16.33 8.03
C ASP A 68 16.30 15.19 7.44
N THR A 69 16.50 14.87 6.17
CA THR A 69 15.83 13.76 5.48
C THR A 69 16.81 12.60 5.29
N VAL A 70 16.43 11.44 5.76
CA VAL A 70 17.19 10.20 5.64
C VAL A 70 16.45 9.24 4.70
N ALA A 71 17.01 9.00 3.53
CA ALA A 71 16.47 8.08 2.55
C ALA A 71 16.84 6.63 2.86
N MET A 72 15.91 5.71 2.64
CA MET A 72 16.12 4.27 2.75
C MET A 72 15.90 3.60 1.39
N MET A 73 16.91 2.91 0.90
CA MET A 73 16.89 2.13 -0.33
C MET A 73 17.22 0.67 -0.01
N ASP A 74 16.22 -0.09 0.36
CA ASP A 74 16.34 -1.52 0.69
C ASP A 74 15.08 -2.29 0.28
N TRP A 75 15.17 -3.63 0.32
CA TRP A 75 14.02 -4.52 0.32
C TRP A 75 13.39 -4.58 1.71
N ASP A 76 12.31 -5.37 1.86
CA ASP A 76 11.61 -5.53 3.13
C ASP A 76 12.50 -6.26 4.14
N SER A 77 13.10 -5.50 5.05
CA SER A 77 14.10 -5.98 5.99
C SER A 77 13.85 -5.49 7.42
N HIS A 78 14.52 -6.15 8.38
CA HIS A 78 14.57 -5.67 9.76
C HIS A 78 15.21 -4.29 9.88
N ARG A 79 16.17 -3.94 9.01
CA ARG A 79 16.82 -2.62 8.98
C ARG A 79 15.84 -1.54 8.54
N TYR A 80 14.95 -1.90 7.60
CA TYR A 80 13.85 -1.00 7.20
C TYR A 80 12.92 -0.72 8.38
N LEU A 81 12.57 -1.76 9.17
CA LEU A 81 11.78 -1.60 10.38
C LEU A 81 12.51 -0.73 11.42
N GLU A 82 13.81 -0.91 11.61
CA GLU A 82 14.62 -0.09 12.50
C GLU A 82 14.59 1.38 12.10
N CYS A 83 14.67 1.66 10.78
CA CYS A 83 14.57 3.03 10.24
C CYS A 83 13.17 3.63 10.42
N PHE A 84 12.09 2.83 10.38
CA PHE A 84 10.72 3.31 10.64
C PHE A 84 10.58 3.93 12.04
N TYR A 85 11.42 3.53 12.97
CA TYR A 85 11.46 4.06 14.33
C TYR A 85 12.61 5.03 14.54
N ALA A 86 13.86 4.64 14.31
CA ALA A 86 15.04 5.43 14.67
C ALA A 86 15.01 6.83 14.01
N VAL A 87 14.79 6.90 12.71
CA VAL A 87 14.86 8.17 11.97
C VAL A 87 13.77 9.16 12.43
N PRO A 88 12.47 8.81 12.43
CA PRO A 88 11.45 9.72 12.92
C PRO A 88 11.60 10.05 14.40
N MET A 89 12.05 9.12 15.24
CA MET A 89 12.23 9.37 16.68
C MET A 89 13.37 10.35 16.97
N LEU A 90 14.30 10.58 16.03
CA LEU A 90 15.27 11.67 16.07
C LEU A 90 14.66 13.05 15.74
N GLY A 91 13.41 13.09 15.26
CA GLY A 91 12.80 14.28 14.67
C GLY A 91 13.27 14.52 13.22
N ALA A 92 13.96 13.57 12.61
CA ALA A 92 14.31 13.55 11.19
C ALA A 92 13.18 12.95 10.36
N VAL A 93 13.24 13.09 9.03
CA VAL A 93 12.24 12.60 8.10
C VAL A 93 12.75 11.34 7.42
N LEU A 94 12.01 10.24 7.51
CA LEU A 94 12.32 9.05 6.73
C LEU A 94 11.73 9.17 5.32
N HIS A 95 12.57 9.18 4.29
CA HIS A 95 12.15 9.04 2.90
C HIS A 95 12.28 7.57 2.48
N THR A 96 11.15 6.93 2.22
CA THR A 96 11.13 5.53 1.74
C THR A 96 11.18 5.52 0.22
N VAL A 97 12.40 5.34 -0.34
CA VAL A 97 12.62 5.42 -1.79
C VAL A 97 12.06 4.20 -2.50
N ASN A 98 11.23 4.42 -3.52
CA ASN A 98 10.77 3.34 -4.38
C ASN A 98 11.89 2.91 -5.34
N VAL A 99 12.58 1.85 -4.99
CA VAL A 99 13.72 1.29 -5.73
C VAL A 99 13.37 0.72 -7.12
N ARG A 100 12.08 0.68 -7.48
CA ARG A 100 11.59 0.21 -8.78
C ARG A 100 11.30 1.36 -9.76
N LEU A 101 11.59 2.59 -9.38
CA LEU A 101 11.48 3.75 -10.26
C LEU A 101 12.60 3.75 -11.30
N SER A 102 12.40 4.50 -12.40
CA SER A 102 13.49 4.76 -13.35
C SER A 102 14.61 5.58 -12.71
N PRO A 103 15.84 5.53 -13.23
CA PRO A 103 16.95 6.33 -12.73
C PRO A 103 16.62 7.83 -12.64
N GLU A 104 15.92 8.37 -13.64
CA GLU A 104 15.50 9.78 -13.70
C GLU A 104 14.51 10.12 -12.58
N GLN A 105 13.56 9.22 -12.31
CA GLN A 105 12.59 9.41 -11.25
C GLN A 105 13.23 9.28 -9.85
N ILE A 106 14.23 8.40 -9.70
CA ILE A 106 14.98 8.27 -8.45
C ILE A 106 15.74 9.56 -8.14
N VAL A 107 16.51 10.10 -9.12
CA VAL A 107 17.18 11.41 -8.97
C VAL A 107 16.16 12.48 -8.55
N PHE A 108 15.05 12.56 -9.30
CA PHE A 108 14.01 13.54 -8.98
C PHE A 108 13.48 13.38 -7.55
N THR A 109 13.18 12.16 -7.10
CA THR A 109 12.59 11.96 -5.76
C THR A 109 13.58 12.29 -4.64
N ILE A 110 14.86 11.96 -4.80
CA ILE A 110 15.93 12.26 -3.86
C ILE A 110 16.13 13.78 -3.72
N ASP A 111 16.32 14.48 -4.84
CA ASP A 111 16.55 15.93 -4.81
C ASP A 111 15.30 16.72 -4.38
N HIS A 112 14.11 16.29 -4.82
CA HIS A 112 12.86 16.95 -4.44
C HIS A 112 12.52 16.75 -2.96
N ALA A 113 12.85 15.58 -2.38
CA ALA A 113 12.73 15.32 -0.94
C ALA A 113 13.79 16.05 -0.12
N GLU A 114 14.87 16.52 -0.78
CA GLU A 114 16.05 17.12 -0.12
C GLU A 114 16.70 16.11 0.82
N ASP A 115 16.99 14.89 0.29
CA ASP A 115 17.63 13.85 1.07
C ASP A 115 19.05 14.25 1.48
N ASP A 116 19.33 14.24 2.77
CA ASP A 116 20.65 14.56 3.34
C ASP A 116 21.54 13.31 3.44
N PHE A 117 20.92 12.16 3.73
CA PHE A 117 21.61 10.87 3.95
C PHE A 117 20.87 9.77 3.19
N ILE A 118 21.61 8.79 2.67
CA ILE A 118 21.04 7.58 2.05
C ILE A 118 21.60 6.33 2.71
N LEU A 119 20.71 5.48 3.27
CA LEU A 119 21.01 4.10 3.62
C LEU A 119 20.75 3.25 2.38
N LEU A 120 21.79 2.66 1.83
CA LEU A 120 21.82 2.05 0.50
C LEU A 120 22.16 0.57 0.56
N ASN A 121 21.20 -0.29 0.23
CA ASN A 121 21.50 -1.72 0.06
C ASN A 121 22.38 -1.94 -1.17
N SER A 122 23.36 -2.83 -1.02
CA SER A 122 24.38 -3.16 -2.03
C SER A 122 23.77 -3.58 -3.39
N GLU A 123 22.60 -4.18 -3.42
CA GLU A 123 21.90 -4.50 -4.69
C GLU A 123 21.58 -3.27 -5.54
N PHE A 124 21.47 -2.08 -4.94
CA PHE A 124 21.14 -0.83 -5.65
C PHE A 124 22.36 0.04 -5.96
N LEU A 125 23.57 -0.42 -5.63
CA LEU A 125 24.82 0.30 -5.95
C LEU A 125 24.94 0.66 -7.44
N PRO A 126 24.74 -0.28 -8.39
CA PRO A 126 24.87 0.04 -9.81
C PRO A 126 23.92 1.16 -10.27
N LEU A 127 22.73 1.22 -9.67
CA LEU A 127 21.74 2.27 -9.97
C LEU A 127 22.20 3.64 -9.46
N ILE A 128 22.64 3.72 -8.21
CA ILE A 128 23.08 4.99 -7.62
C ILE A 128 24.41 5.45 -8.23
N GLU A 129 25.34 4.56 -8.53
CA GLU A 129 26.59 4.90 -9.24
C GLU A 129 26.32 5.54 -10.60
N GLN A 130 25.31 5.06 -11.32
CA GLN A 130 24.91 5.66 -12.61
C GLN A 130 24.39 7.09 -12.46
N VAL A 131 23.77 7.43 -11.34
CA VAL A 131 23.05 8.70 -11.17
C VAL A 131 23.64 9.65 -10.13
N LYS A 132 24.59 9.21 -9.28
CA LYS A 132 25.13 10.01 -8.17
C LYS A 132 25.67 11.38 -8.57
N GLY A 133 26.21 11.53 -9.77
CA GLY A 133 26.71 12.82 -10.29
C GLY A 133 25.58 13.82 -10.64
N ARG A 134 24.33 13.42 -10.45
CA ARG A 134 23.13 14.25 -10.70
C ARG A 134 22.33 14.49 -9.42
N ILE A 135 22.76 13.93 -8.30
CA ILE A 135 22.16 14.08 -6.99
C ILE A 135 22.95 15.15 -6.23
N ASP A 136 22.33 16.27 -5.92
CA ASP A 136 23.01 17.45 -5.37
C ASP A 136 22.83 17.62 -3.86
N THR A 137 21.83 16.94 -3.26
CA THR A 137 21.42 17.17 -1.85
C THR A 137 22.13 16.25 -0.86
N VAL A 138 22.53 15.06 -1.26
CA VAL A 138 23.03 13.99 -0.38
C VAL A 138 24.45 14.29 0.13
N LYS A 139 24.59 14.33 1.45
CA LYS A 139 25.85 14.57 2.14
C LYS A 139 26.66 13.29 2.32
N GLU A 140 25.99 12.21 2.76
CA GLU A 140 26.63 10.96 3.13
C GLU A 140 25.79 9.74 2.69
N TYR A 141 26.50 8.65 2.37
CA TYR A 141 25.93 7.35 2.08
C TYR A 141 26.35 6.33 3.15
N ILE A 142 25.41 5.50 3.60
CA ILE A 142 25.65 4.39 4.52
C ILE A 142 25.36 3.09 3.77
N LEU A 143 26.33 2.18 3.71
CA LEU A 143 26.17 0.90 3.03
C LEU A 143 25.35 -0.08 3.88
N ILE A 144 24.38 -0.73 3.26
CA ILE A 144 23.72 -1.93 3.78
C ILE A 144 24.21 -3.11 2.96
N ASN A 145 24.84 -4.09 3.61
CA ASN A 145 25.38 -5.27 2.93
C ASN A 145 24.98 -6.56 3.65
N ASP A 146 24.49 -7.54 2.90
CA ASP A 146 24.17 -8.88 3.41
C ASP A 146 25.26 -9.91 3.09
N GLU A 147 26.23 -9.55 2.24
CA GLU A 147 27.35 -10.43 1.85
C GLU A 147 28.52 -10.31 2.82
N GLU A 148 29.36 -11.34 2.91
CA GLU A 148 30.56 -11.33 3.77
C GLU A 148 31.56 -10.24 3.35
N THR A 149 31.66 -9.96 2.05
CA THR A 149 32.57 -8.96 1.50
C THR A 149 31.75 -7.86 0.82
N PRO A 150 31.91 -6.59 1.23
CA PRO A 150 31.27 -5.48 0.55
C PRO A 150 31.71 -5.44 -0.92
N PRO A 151 30.78 -5.16 -1.85
CA PRO A 151 31.12 -5.00 -3.27
C PRO A 151 32.01 -3.76 -3.48
N GLU A 152 32.89 -3.82 -4.50
CA GLU A 152 33.61 -2.63 -4.94
C GLU A 152 32.64 -1.55 -5.41
N SER A 153 32.87 -0.32 -5.01
CA SER A 153 32.01 0.81 -5.38
C SER A 153 32.79 2.10 -5.55
N SER A 154 32.33 2.94 -6.46
CA SER A 154 32.82 4.30 -6.63
C SER A 154 32.18 5.31 -5.65
N ILE A 155 31.25 4.87 -4.81
CA ILE A 155 30.60 5.68 -3.78
C ILE A 155 31.47 5.67 -2.53
N ALA A 156 31.77 6.85 -1.98
CA ALA A 156 32.36 6.95 -0.67
C ALA A 156 31.27 6.75 0.39
N PHE A 157 31.44 5.75 1.26
CA PHE A 157 30.52 5.48 2.35
C PHE A 157 31.06 6.05 3.67
N ALA A 158 30.18 6.68 4.46
CA ALA A 158 30.49 7.10 5.82
C ALA A 158 30.64 5.90 6.78
N GLY A 159 30.11 4.75 6.42
CA GLY A 159 30.20 3.49 7.16
C GLY A 159 29.31 2.40 6.59
N GLU A 160 29.42 1.20 7.15
CA GLU A 160 28.51 0.08 6.92
C GLU A 160 27.50 0.00 8.08
N TYR A 161 26.25 -0.35 7.78
CA TYR A 161 25.12 -0.29 8.70
C TYR A 161 25.35 -1.09 10.00
N GLU A 162 25.74 -2.37 9.90
CA GLU A 162 25.93 -3.23 11.09
C GLU A 162 27.14 -2.78 11.90
N GLN A 163 28.21 -2.29 11.24
CA GLN A 163 29.37 -1.72 11.92
C GLN A 163 28.99 -0.43 12.64
N LEU A 164 28.20 0.45 12.00
CA LEU A 164 27.70 1.66 12.64
C LEU A 164 26.92 1.35 13.93
N LEU A 165 26.08 0.30 13.90
CA LEU A 165 25.34 -0.13 15.07
C LEU A 165 26.26 -0.73 16.15
N ALA A 166 27.29 -1.49 15.76
CA ALA A 166 28.23 -2.11 16.70
C ALA A 166 29.05 -1.07 17.51
N GLU A 167 29.35 0.09 16.90
CA GLU A 167 30.11 1.18 17.50
C GLU A 167 29.23 2.21 18.25
N ALA A 168 27.91 2.04 18.20
CA ALA A 168 26.94 2.98 18.76
C ALA A 168 26.42 2.56 20.13
N SER A 169 25.91 3.54 20.89
CA SER A 169 25.31 3.35 22.21
C SER A 169 23.89 2.77 22.11
N GLU A 170 23.58 1.77 22.95
CA GLU A 170 22.22 1.20 23.08
C GLU A 170 21.31 1.97 24.03
N THR A 171 21.74 3.11 24.56
CA THR A 171 21.02 3.92 25.56
C THR A 171 20.78 5.35 25.08
N PHE A 172 20.50 5.52 23.79
CA PHE A 172 20.21 6.82 23.22
C PHE A 172 18.92 7.41 23.80
N GLU A 173 18.93 8.71 24.19
CA GLU A 173 17.77 9.39 24.76
C GLU A 173 16.98 10.13 23.67
N PHE A 174 15.79 9.63 23.33
CA PHE A 174 14.88 10.28 22.42
C PHE A 174 14.09 11.39 23.11
N LYS A 175 14.18 12.62 22.58
CA LYS A 175 13.44 13.78 23.08
C LYS A 175 11.99 13.78 22.62
N ASP A 176 11.13 14.48 23.37
CA ASP A 176 9.78 14.81 22.91
C ASP A 176 9.82 16.08 22.03
N PHE A 177 8.90 16.12 21.08
CA PHE A 177 8.69 17.25 20.18
C PHE A 177 7.21 17.30 19.75
N ASP A 178 6.84 18.28 18.94
CA ASP A 178 5.46 18.43 18.45
C ASP A 178 5.04 17.21 17.61
N GLU A 179 3.91 16.62 17.94
CA GLU A 179 3.35 15.45 17.26
C GLU A 179 3.01 15.71 15.78
N ASN A 180 2.90 16.98 15.36
CA ASN A 180 2.70 17.37 13.98
C ASN A 180 4.00 17.47 13.18
N THR A 181 5.16 17.20 13.79
CA THR A 181 6.44 17.10 13.09
C THR A 181 6.34 16.04 11.99
N ARG A 182 6.81 16.39 10.79
CA ARG A 182 6.88 15.45 9.65
C ARG A 182 7.78 14.27 10.02
N ALA A 183 7.23 13.07 9.93
CA ALA A 183 7.93 11.83 10.24
C ALA A 183 8.42 11.09 9.00
N THR A 184 7.61 11.11 7.93
CA THR A 184 7.91 10.33 6.72
C THR A 184 7.53 11.10 5.46
N THR A 185 8.21 10.77 4.37
CA THR A 185 7.88 11.16 2.99
C THR A 185 8.08 9.96 2.08
N PHE A 186 7.22 9.79 1.10
CA PHE A 186 7.40 8.82 0.00
C PHE A 186 6.73 9.36 -1.26
N TYR A 187 7.04 8.75 -2.40
CA TYR A 187 6.58 9.25 -3.69
C TYR A 187 5.59 8.31 -4.36
N THR A 188 4.49 8.88 -4.85
CA THR A 188 3.53 8.16 -5.68
C THR A 188 3.94 8.26 -7.14
N THR A 189 3.83 7.15 -7.87
CA THR A 189 3.89 7.18 -9.32
C THR A 189 2.56 7.69 -9.87
N GLY A 190 2.43 9.02 -9.94
CA GLY A 190 1.26 9.65 -10.55
C GLY A 190 1.13 9.25 -12.02
N THR A 191 -0.09 9.00 -12.47
CA THR A 191 -0.39 8.66 -13.87
C THR A 191 -0.21 9.84 -14.84
N THR A 192 0.18 11.03 -14.36
CA THR A 192 0.13 12.29 -15.14
C THR A 192 1.41 13.11 -15.08
N GLY A 193 2.55 12.59 -14.64
CA GLY A 193 3.80 13.39 -14.58
C GLY A 193 4.87 12.80 -13.68
N LEU A 194 5.71 13.67 -13.12
CA LEU A 194 6.70 13.30 -12.12
C LEU A 194 6.03 12.75 -10.84
N PRO A 195 6.71 11.87 -10.09
CA PRO A 195 6.20 11.38 -8.81
C PRO A 195 5.86 12.51 -7.85
N LYS A 196 4.76 12.39 -7.10
CA LYS A 196 4.35 13.37 -6.09
C LYS A 196 4.77 12.91 -4.71
N GLY A 197 5.40 13.79 -3.94
CA GLY A 197 5.80 13.52 -2.56
C GLY A 197 4.60 13.61 -1.60
N VAL A 198 4.27 12.51 -0.95
CA VAL A 198 3.25 12.44 0.11
C VAL A 198 3.96 12.37 1.45
N TYR A 199 3.46 13.06 2.45
CA TYR A 199 4.11 13.14 3.76
C TYR A 199 3.11 12.98 4.90
N PHE A 200 3.62 12.46 6.02
CA PHE A 200 2.84 12.27 7.24
C PHE A 200 3.61 12.73 8.48
N SER A 201 2.86 13.28 9.45
CA SER A 201 3.37 13.58 10.77
C SER A 201 3.33 12.35 11.68
N HIS A 202 4.00 12.44 12.83
CA HIS A 202 3.92 11.42 13.88
C HIS A 202 2.48 11.16 14.32
N ARG A 203 1.71 12.22 14.58
CA ARG A 203 0.29 12.14 14.96
C ARG A 203 -0.52 11.33 13.95
N GLN A 204 -0.33 11.57 12.66
CA GLN A 204 -1.06 10.88 11.60
C GLN A 204 -0.74 9.39 11.59
N LEU A 205 0.53 9.00 11.68
CA LEU A 205 0.95 7.60 11.72
C LEU A 205 0.42 6.86 12.98
N VAL A 206 0.48 7.52 14.15
CA VAL A 206 -0.05 6.95 15.40
C VAL A 206 -1.55 6.72 15.29
N LEU A 207 -2.32 7.69 14.81
CA LEU A 207 -3.78 7.59 14.72
C LEU A 207 -4.22 6.59 13.65
N HIS A 208 -3.50 6.52 12.50
CA HIS A 208 -3.73 5.47 11.50
C HIS A 208 -3.50 4.08 12.09
N THR A 209 -2.39 3.89 12.80
CA THR A 209 -2.05 2.62 13.46
C THR A 209 -3.15 2.18 14.42
N LEU A 210 -3.59 3.07 15.31
CA LEU A 210 -4.63 2.77 16.29
C LEU A 210 -6.01 2.57 15.64
N GLY A 211 -6.38 3.37 14.65
CA GLY A 211 -7.65 3.26 13.94
C GLY A 211 -7.76 1.94 13.16
N THR A 212 -6.71 1.57 12.44
CA THR A 212 -6.66 0.31 11.67
C THR A 212 -6.62 -0.90 12.59
N LEU A 213 -5.79 -0.86 13.65
CA LEU A 213 -5.75 -1.92 14.66
C LEU A 213 -7.10 -2.12 15.32
N THR A 214 -7.81 -1.04 15.67
CA THR A 214 -9.14 -1.14 16.27
C THR A 214 -10.13 -1.90 15.39
N ALA A 215 -10.17 -1.58 14.09
CA ALA A 215 -11.03 -2.29 13.14
C ALA A 215 -10.67 -3.78 13.04
N LEU A 216 -9.38 -4.09 12.90
CA LEU A 216 -8.91 -5.48 12.79
C LEU A 216 -9.13 -6.28 14.08
N ALA A 217 -8.94 -5.66 15.25
CA ALA A 217 -9.07 -6.35 16.55
C ALA A 217 -10.52 -6.59 16.98
N THR A 218 -11.48 -5.79 16.48
CA THR A 218 -12.89 -5.87 16.85
C THR A 218 -13.71 -6.89 16.05
N SER A 219 -13.16 -7.43 14.96
CA SER A 219 -13.80 -8.54 14.25
C SER A 219 -13.87 -9.78 15.15
N ALA A 220 -15.02 -10.46 15.13
CA ALA A 220 -15.22 -11.64 15.97
C ALA A 220 -14.36 -12.83 15.52
N GLU A 221 -14.31 -13.07 14.22
CA GLU A 221 -13.64 -14.22 13.61
C GLU A 221 -12.80 -13.82 12.40
N GLN A 222 -13.43 -13.34 11.37
CA GLN A 222 -12.84 -13.09 10.06
C GLN A 222 -11.92 -11.86 10.07
N GLY A 223 -10.73 -11.99 9.47
CA GLY A 223 -9.77 -10.89 9.31
C GLY A 223 -9.23 -10.31 10.62
N ARG A 224 -9.40 -10.98 11.73
CA ARG A 224 -8.96 -10.50 13.04
C ARG A 224 -7.44 -10.53 13.16
N PHE A 225 -6.87 -9.43 13.65
CA PHE A 225 -5.45 -9.34 14.01
C PHE A 225 -5.29 -9.28 15.53
N HIS A 226 -4.44 -10.16 16.09
CA HIS A 226 -4.29 -10.30 17.53
C HIS A 226 -2.87 -10.76 17.93
N ARG A 227 -2.58 -10.79 19.23
CA ARG A 227 -1.23 -11.05 19.78
C ARG A 227 -0.58 -12.37 19.39
N ASN A 228 -1.37 -13.36 18.98
CA ASN A 228 -0.84 -14.67 18.58
C ASN A 228 -0.58 -14.76 17.06
N ASP A 229 -0.83 -13.69 16.31
CA ASP A 229 -0.54 -13.68 14.89
C ASP A 229 0.96 -13.60 14.62
N VAL A 230 1.34 -14.10 13.46
CA VAL A 230 2.67 -13.94 12.87
C VAL A 230 2.49 -13.10 11.60
N TYR A 231 3.08 -11.93 11.59
CA TYR A 231 2.94 -10.96 10.51
C TYR A 231 4.08 -11.07 9.51
N MET A 232 3.75 -11.03 8.21
CA MET A 232 4.72 -10.89 7.13
C MET A 232 4.19 -9.90 6.07
N PRO A 233 4.87 -8.77 5.81
CA PRO A 233 4.51 -7.89 4.70
C PRO A 233 4.74 -8.59 3.35
N ILE A 234 3.79 -8.44 2.43
CA ILE A 234 3.95 -8.81 1.02
C ILE A 234 3.52 -7.60 0.15
N THR A 235 3.70 -6.43 0.71
CA THR A 235 3.64 -5.13 0.04
C THR A 235 4.90 -4.37 0.43
N PRO A 236 5.66 -3.79 -0.52
CA PRO A 236 6.95 -3.20 -0.24
C PRO A 236 6.90 -2.14 0.87
N MET A 237 7.89 -2.16 1.77
CA MET A 237 7.99 -1.21 2.87
C MET A 237 8.19 0.23 2.39
N PHE A 238 8.74 0.45 1.20
CA PHE A 238 8.82 1.76 0.59
C PHE A 238 7.45 2.29 0.11
N HIS A 239 6.44 1.44 -0.05
CA HIS A 239 5.12 1.84 -0.53
C HIS A 239 4.16 2.06 0.64
N VAL A 240 3.92 3.33 0.99
CA VAL A 240 3.01 3.74 2.08
C VAL A 240 3.29 2.95 3.38
N HIS A 241 4.58 2.78 3.73
CA HIS A 241 5.04 2.06 4.93
C HIS A 241 4.50 0.61 5.04
N ALA A 242 4.47 -0.15 3.92
CA ALA A 242 3.77 -1.43 3.84
C ALA A 242 2.35 -1.34 4.44
N TRP A 243 1.61 -0.32 4.00
CA TRP A 243 0.24 0.02 4.45
C TRP A 243 0.10 0.28 5.95
N GLY A 244 1.19 0.66 6.62
CA GLY A 244 1.23 0.94 8.05
C GLY A 244 1.21 -0.32 8.95
N PHE A 245 1.13 -1.51 8.37
CA PHE A 245 1.07 -2.76 9.15
C PHE A 245 2.32 -3.04 10.00
N PRO A 246 3.56 -2.69 9.62
CA PRO A 246 4.70 -2.84 10.52
C PRO A 246 4.56 -2.07 11.84
N TYR A 247 3.95 -0.87 11.81
CA TYR A 247 3.63 -0.13 13.04
C TYR A 247 2.56 -0.86 13.87
N ILE A 248 1.51 -1.39 13.22
CA ILE A 248 0.45 -2.17 13.88
C ILE A 248 1.03 -3.43 14.52
N ALA A 249 1.81 -4.20 13.77
CA ALA A 249 2.44 -5.44 14.21
C ALA A 249 3.37 -5.20 15.41
N THR A 250 4.18 -4.14 15.35
CA THR A 250 5.05 -3.74 16.46
C THR A 250 4.24 -3.30 17.68
N THR A 251 3.19 -2.48 17.50
CA THR A 251 2.34 -2.01 18.61
C THR A 251 1.68 -3.17 19.37
N VAL A 252 1.25 -4.21 18.65
CA VAL A 252 0.67 -5.43 19.23
C VAL A 252 1.75 -6.33 19.84
N GLY A 253 2.98 -6.27 19.35
CA GLY A 253 4.10 -7.10 19.78
C GLY A 253 4.01 -8.53 19.24
N VAL A 254 3.57 -8.70 17.99
CA VAL A 254 3.53 -10.00 17.30
C VAL A 254 4.88 -10.37 16.71
N LYS A 255 5.09 -11.66 16.43
CA LYS A 255 6.22 -12.08 15.61
C LYS A 255 6.13 -11.44 14.22
N GLN A 256 7.25 -10.89 13.73
CA GLN A 256 7.34 -10.27 12.42
C GLN A 256 8.36 -10.99 11.54
N VAL A 257 8.00 -11.23 10.28
CA VAL A 257 8.86 -11.94 9.31
C VAL A 257 9.07 -11.03 8.10
N TYR A 258 10.30 -10.63 7.82
CA TYR A 258 10.66 -9.78 6.69
C TYR A 258 11.32 -10.63 5.60
N PRO A 259 10.71 -10.74 4.40
CA PRO A 259 11.16 -11.68 3.37
C PRO A 259 12.34 -11.16 2.52
N GLY A 260 12.68 -9.87 2.62
CA GLY A 260 13.57 -9.24 1.66
C GLY A 260 12.90 -9.06 0.30
N LYS A 261 13.62 -9.36 -0.76
CA LYS A 261 13.09 -9.36 -2.12
C LYS A 261 12.00 -10.41 -2.31
N TYR A 262 10.92 -10.06 -3.01
CA TYR A 262 9.80 -10.96 -3.22
C TYR A 262 10.12 -12.04 -4.26
N ILE A 263 10.42 -13.22 -3.76
CA ILE A 263 10.62 -14.45 -4.54
C ILE A 263 9.50 -15.41 -4.13
N PRO A 264 8.60 -15.84 -5.06
CA PRO A 264 7.39 -16.59 -4.72
C PRO A 264 7.64 -17.81 -3.86
N LYS A 265 8.64 -18.62 -4.21
CA LYS A 265 9.02 -19.83 -3.45
C LYS A 265 9.51 -19.50 -2.04
N LEU A 266 10.30 -18.43 -1.90
CA LEU A 266 10.78 -17.98 -0.59
C LEU A 266 9.61 -17.50 0.28
N LEU A 267 8.68 -16.72 -0.29
CA LEU A 267 7.48 -16.25 0.42
C LEU A 267 6.66 -17.43 0.96
N LEU A 268 6.36 -18.41 0.11
CA LEU A 268 5.61 -19.61 0.51
C LEU A 268 6.36 -20.44 1.57
N HIS A 269 7.68 -20.60 1.39
CA HIS A 269 8.53 -21.27 2.38
C HIS A 269 8.49 -20.56 3.75
N LEU A 270 8.58 -19.22 3.77
CA LEU A 270 8.51 -18.44 5.00
C LEU A 270 7.11 -18.52 5.64
N ILE A 271 6.04 -18.48 4.85
CA ILE A 271 4.67 -18.66 5.37
C ILE A 271 4.56 -19.99 6.11
N GLU A 272 5.04 -21.07 5.52
CA GLU A 272 4.99 -22.40 6.13
C GLU A 272 5.94 -22.54 7.32
N LYS A 273 7.22 -22.17 7.15
CA LYS A 273 8.27 -22.34 8.17
C LYS A 273 8.02 -21.50 9.41
N GLU A 274 7.70 -20.22 9.23
CA GLU A 274 7.52 -19.28 10.33
C GLU A 274 6.09 -19.23 10.86
N LYS A 275 5.17 -20.02 10.24
CA LYS A 275 3.75 -20.08 10.60
C LYS A 275 3.07 -18.71 10.48
N VAL A 276 3.31 -18.03 9.37
CA VAL A 276 2.70 -16.73 9.11
C VAL A 276 1.18 -16.85 9.05
N THR A 277 0.49 -16.00 9.81
CA THR A 277 -0.98 -15.99 9.88
C THR A 277 -1.60 -14.72 9.34
N PHE A 278 -0.82 -13.67 9.10
CA PHE A 278 -1.35 -12.40 8.61
C PHE A 278 -0.41 -11.73 7.61
N SER A 279 -0.96 -11.36 6.47
CA SER A 279 -0.25 -10.62 5.42
C SER A 279 -1.20 -9.66 4.70
N HIS A 280 -0.62 -8.83 3.86
CA HIS A 280 -1.36 -7.98 2.92
C HIS A 280 -0.60 -7.90 1.60
N CYS A 281 -1.31 -7.87 0.48
CA CYS A 281 -0.70 -7.75 -0.83
C CYS A 281 -1.67 -7.22 -1.89
N VAL A 282 -1.14 -6.98 -3.07
CA VAL A 282 -1.95 -6.70 -4.27
C VAL A 282 -2.37 -8.01 -4.95
N PRO A 283 -3.47 -8.03 -5.73
CA PRO A 283 -3.95 -9.25 -6.41
C PRO A 283 -2.89 -9.94 -7.27
N THR A 284 -2.05 -9.17 -7.96
CA THR A 284 -0.99 -9.71 -8.84
C THR A 284 0.05 -10.53 -8.07
N ILE A 285 0.39 -10.14 -6.85
CA ILE A 285 1.32 -10.91 -6.00
C ILE A 285 0.63 -12.19 -5.50
N LEU A 286 -0.61 -12.13 -5.07
CA LEU A 286 -1.35 -13.33 -4.69
C LEU A 286 -1.47 -14.30 -5.86
N HIS A 287 -1.79 -13.81 -7.06
CA HIS A 287 -1.83 -14.63 -8.27
C HIS A 287 -0.49 -15.33 -8.54
N MET A 288 0.62 -14.61 -8.42
CA MET A 288 1.96 -15.16 -8.57
C MET A 288 2.24 -16.29 -7.55
N LEU A 289 1.78 -16.15 -6.29
CA LEU A 289 1.90 -17.20 -5.29
C LEU A 289 1.03 -18.42 -5.64
N MET A 290 -0.23 -18.19 -6.07
CA MET A 290 -1.17 -19.25 -6.44
C MET A 290 -0.72 -20.09 -7.64
N THR A 291 0.12 -19.53 -8.53
CA THR A 291 0.68 -20.25 -9.68
C THR A 291 1.87 -21.15 -9.34
N CYS A 292 2.48 -20.97 -8.15
CA CYS A 292 3.58 -21.82 -7.71
C CYS A 292 3.11 -23.24 -7.35
N SER A 293 3.93 -24.25 -7.67
CA SER A 293 3.65 -25.64 -7.32
C SER A 293 3.51 -25.86 -5.82
N GLU A 294 4.34 -25.17 -5.03
CA GLU A 294 4.38 -25.22 -3.57
C GLU A 294 3.07 -24.75 -2.93
N PHE A 295 2.37 -23.80 -3.55
CA PHE A 295 1.07 -23.30 -3.06
C PHE A 295 0.02 -24.40 -2.94
N LYS A 296 0.10 -25.42 -3.79
CA LYS A 296 -0.85 -26.55 -3.78
C LYS A 296 -0.67 -27.48 -2.59
N THR A 297 0.54 -27.58 -2.05
CA THR A 297 0.95 -28.59 -1.05
C THR A 297 0.97 -28.06 0.37
N ILE A 298 1.25 -26.77 0.58
CA ILE A 298 1.32 -26.16 1.92
C ILE A 298 -0.08 -25.94 2.51
N ASP A 299 -0.17 -26.02 3.84
CA ASP A 299 -1.37 -25.64 4.59
C ASP A 299 -1.40 -24.13 4.82
N LEU A 300 -2.42 -23.48 4.27
CA LEU A 300 -2.66 -22.03 4.37
C LEU A 300 -3.94 -21.69 5.16
N SER A 301 -4.55 -22.65 5.84
CA SER A 301 -5.85 -22.49 6.51
C SER A 301 -5.83 -21.47 7.67
N SER A 302 -4.65 -21.17 8.21
CA SER A 302 -4.48 -20.13 9.24
C SER A 302 -4.10 -18.75 8.69
N TRP A 303 -3.91 -18.64 7.37
CA TRP A 303 -3.40 -17.42 6.75
C TRP A 303 -4.54 -16.44 6.41
N LYS A 304 -4.44 -15.24 6.93
CA LYS A 304 -5.36 -14.12 6.69
C LYS A 304 -4.68 -13.11 5.77
N VAL A 305 -5.36 -12.66 4.71
CA VAL A 305 -4.76 -11.78 3.72
C VAL A 305 -5.67 -10.60 3.40
N VAL A 306 -5.17 -9.39 3.64
CA VAL A 306 -5.81 -8.16 3.16
C VAL A 306 -5.34 -7.88 1.74
N ILE A 307 -6.29 -7.76 0.83
CA ILE A 307 -6.02 -7.40 -0.57
C ILE A 307 -6.37 -5.93 -0.79
N GLY A 308 -5.44 -5.18 -1.36
CA GLY A 308 -5.66 -3.77 -1.67
C GLY A 308 -4.88 -3.30 -2.90
N GLY A 309 -4.99 -2.03 -3.21
CA GLY A 309 -4.31 -1.42 -4.35
C GLY A 309 -4.94 -1.70 -5.71
N ALA A 310 -5.75 -2.76 -5.84
CA ALA A 310 -6.63 -3.06 -6.96
C ALA A 310 -7.82 -3.89 -6.45
N ALA A 311 -8.88 -4.03 -7.24
CA ALA A 311 -10.03 -4.86 -6.92
C ALA A 311 -9.62 -6.33 -6.72
N LEU A 312 -10.22 -7.01 -5.74
CA LEU A 312 -10.07 -8.46 -5.54
C LEU A 312 -11.03 -9.19 -6.47
N PRO A 313 -10.55 -9.93 -7.50
CA PRO A 313 -11.42 -10.69 -8.39
C PRO A 313 -12.16 -11.80 -7.63
N LYS A 314 -13.47 -11.95 -7.88
CA LYS A 314 -14.32 -12.96 -7.21
C LYS A 314 -13.80 -14.40 -7.37
N GLN A 315 -13.27 -14.75 -8.54
CA GLN A 315 -12.65 -16.08 -8.76
C GLN A 315 -11.41 -16.30 -7.90
N MET A 316 -10.56 -15.27 -7.75
CA MET A 316 -9.38 -15.33 -6.87
C MET A 316 -9.80 -15.45 -5.41
N CYS A 317 -10.80 -14.67 -4.99
CA CYS A 317 -11.39 -14.76 -3.65
C CYS A 317 -11.88 -16.19 -3.37
N LYS A 318 -12.68 -16.76 -4.30
CA LYS A 318 -13.19 -18.12 -4.17
C LYS A 318 -12.06 -19.15 -4.08
N ALA A 319 -11.07 -19.08 -4.96
CA ALA A 319 -9.94 -20.02 -4.97
C ALA A 319 -9.10 -19.94 -3.68
N ALA A 320 -8.96 -18.74 -3.10
CA ALA A 320 -8.29 -18.55 -1.81
C ALA A 320 -9.11 -19.16 -0.65
N LEU A 321 -10.43 -18.92 -0.62
CA LEU A 321 -11.33 -19.51 0.38
C LEU A 321 -11.38 -21.05 0.27
N ASP A 322 -11.42 -21.59 -0.93
CA ASP A 322 -11.36 -23.05 -1.17
C ASP A 322 -10.05 -23.68 -0.64
N LYS A 323 -8.96 -22.87 -0.53
CA LYS A 323 -7.68 -23.25 0.10
C LYS A 323 -7.64 -23.00 1.61
N GLY A 324 -8.71 -22.45 2.19
CA GLY A 324 -8.82 -22.11 3.61
C GLY A 324 -8.24 -20.75 3.99
N ILE A 325 -7.80 -19.94 3.01
CA ILE A 325 -7.23 -18.62 3.27
C ILE A 325 -8.36 -17.64 3.60
N ASP A 326 -8.26 -16.94 4.73
CA ASP A 326 -9.19 -15.87 5.08
C ASP A 326 -8.81 -14.58 4.35
N ILE A 327 -9.40 -14.36 3.18
CA ILE A 327 -9.09 -13.26 2.28
C ILE A 327 -10.21 -12.22 2.25
N PHE A 328 -9.84 -10.93 2.23
CA PHE A 328 -10.78 -9.82 2.14
C PHE A 328 -10.11 -8.55 1.61
N SER A 329 -10.91 -7.64 1.05
CA SER A 329 -10.39 -6.39 0.50
C SER A 329 -10.17 -5.33 1.59
N GLY A 330 -9.21 -4.45 1.33
CA GLY A 330 -9.02 -3.18 2.01
C GLY A 330 -8.80 -2.07 0.99
N TYR A 331 -9.25 -0.86 1.31
CA TYR A 331 -9.10 0.28 0.43
C TYR A 331 -8.42 1.45 1.12
N GLY A 332 -7.69 2.16 0.33
CA GLY A 332 -7.04 3.42 0.62
C GLY A 332 -6.06 3.77 -0.50
N MET A 333 -5.44 4.92 -0.35
CA MET A 333 -4.49 5.45 -1.30
C MET A 333 -3.27 6.02 -0.58
N SER A 334 -2.25 6.37 -1.31
CA SER A 334 -1.01 6.94 -0.75
C SER A 334 -1.29 8.14 0.16
N GLU A 335 -2.24 8.97 -0.23
CA GLU A 335 -2.63 10.20 0.45
C GLU A 335 -3.42 9.95 1.75
N THR A 336 -3.82 8.70 2.01
CA THR A 336 -4.66 8.34 3.17
C THR A 336 -3.97 7.43 4.19
N CYS A 337 -2.67 7.18 4.10
CA CYS A 337 -1.76 6.53 5.08
C CYS A 337 -1.79 4.97 5.21
N PRO A 338 -2.32 4.07 4.39
CA PRO A 338 -3.32 4.36 3.40
C PRO A 338 -4.76 3.99 3.82
N VAL A 339 -4.95 3.10 4.84
CA VAL A 339 -6.20 2.34 5.03
C VAL A 339 -7.37 3.23 5.46
N LEU A 340 -8.46 3.17 4.69
CA LEU A 340 -9.72 3.87 4.96
C LEU A 340 -10.86 2.90 5.26
N THR A 341 -10.91 1.76 4.56
CA THR A 341 -11.99 0.77 4.71
C THR A 341 -11.45 -0.65 4.69
N LEU A 342 -12.19 -1.57 5.31
CA LEU A 342 -11.93 -3.01 5.29
C LEU A 342 -13.24 -3.77 5.00
N ALA A 343 -13.15 -4.78 4.14
CA ALA A 343 -14.28 -5.63 3.74
C ALA A 343 -14.43 -6.84 4.65
N GLN A 344 -14.44 -6.60 5.97
CA GLN A 344 -14.70 -7.63 6.96
C GLN A 344 -16.17 -8.08 6.89
N VAL A 345 -16.40 -9.38 6.96
CA VAL A 345 -17.72 -10.02 6.86
C VAL A 345 -18.33 -10.16 8.24
N ASP A 346 -19.58 -9.80 8.40
CA ASP A 346 -20.31 -10.08 9.63
C ASP A 346 -20.50 -11.60 9.80
N SER A 347 -20.44 -12.13 11.03
CA SER A 347 -20.54 -13.59 11.29
C SER A 347 -21.81 -14.23 10.69
N ARG A 348 -22.91 -13.47 10.56
CA ARG A 348 -24.15 -13.92 9.92
C ARG A 348 -24.06 -14.15 8.41
N ASP A 349 -23.09 -13.53 7.73
CA ASP A 349 -22.91 -13.59 6.29
C ASP A 349 -21.84 -14.62 5.90
N ILE A 350 -21.06 -15.15 6.85
CA ILE A 350 -20.06 -16.21 6.63
C ILE A 350 -20.78 -17.49 6.21
N GLY A 351 -20.32 -18.13 5.13
CA GLY A 351 -20.90 -19.33 4.56
C GLY A 351 -22.18 -19.10 3.74
N THR A 352 -22.60 -17.84 3.54
CA THR A 352 -23.74 -17.49 2.67
C THR A 352 -23.29 -17.16 1.24
N ASP A 353 -24.24 -17.13 0.30
CA ASP A 353 -23.99 -16.75 -1.09
C ASP A 353 -23.44 -15.31 -1.22
N ASN A 354 -23.67 -14.45 -0.22
CA ASN A 354 -23.23 -13.05 -0.21
C ASN A 354 -21.77 -12.89 0.26
N GLU A 355 -21.18 -13.89 0.88
CA GLU A 355 -19.85 -13.76 1.52
C GLU A 355 -18.78 -13.27 0.53
N ILE A 356 -18.66 -13.92 -0.63
CA ILE A 356 -17.67 -13.55 -1.66
C ILE A 356 -17.89 -12.12 -2.14
N ASP A 357 -19.13 -11.72 -2.34
CA ASP A 357 -19.47 -10.36 -2.77
C ASP A 357 -19.05 -9.31 -1.73
N ILE A 358 -19.25 -9.60 -0.45
CA ILE A 358 -18.84 -8.72 0.65
C ILE A 358 -17.31 -8.63 0.71
N ARG A 359 -16.60 -9.75 0.65
CA ARG A 359 -15.14 -9.82 0.72
C ARG A 359 -14.45 -9.07 -0.43
N CYS A 360 -15.09 -9.01 -1.60
CA CYS A 360 -14.59 -8.32 -2.79
C CYS A 360 -15.00 -6.84 -2.87
N LYS A 361 -15.89 -6.36 -2.00
CA LYS A 361 -16.20 -4.92 -1.92
C LYS A 361 -15.03 -4.15 -1.32
N THR A 362 -15.05 -2.85 -1.49
CA THR A 362 -14.05 -1.94 -0.90
C THR A 362 -14.10 -1.95 0.63
N GLY A 363 -15.25 -2.22 1.21
CA GLY A 363 -15.44 -2.43 2.64
C GLY A 363 -16.22 -1.31 3.34
N ARG A 364 -16.16 -1.33 4.68
CA ARG A 364 -16.75 -0.33 5.56
C ARG A 364 -15.67 0.62 6.09
N PRO A 365 -15.99 1.91 6.34
CA PRO A 365 -15.07 2.87 6.93
C PRO A 365 -14.54 2.42 8.28
N LEU A 366 -13.25 2.67 8.51
CA LEU A 366 -12.59 2.46 9.80
C LEU A 366 -13.09 3.46 10.86
N PRO A 367 -12.91 3.17 12.16
CA PRO A 367 -13.07 4.19 13.20
C PRO A 367 -12.30 5.47 12.85
N LEU A 368 -12.91 6.64 13.11
CA LEU A 368 -12.40 7.98 12.79
C LEU A 368 -12.36 8.33 11.28
N VAL A 369 -12.88 7.49 10.40
CA VAL A 369 -13.04 7.80 8.98
C VAL A 369 -14.48 8.25 8.71
N GLN A 370 -14.63 9.49 8.29
CA GLN A 370 -15.85 10.00 7.69
C GLN A 370 -15.72 9.85 6.16
N LEU A 371 -16.44 8.89 5.60
CA LEU A 371 -16.47 8.62 4.16
C LEU A 371 -17.86 8.99 3.63
N ARG A 372 -17.89 9.68 2.51
CA ARG A 372 -19.11 9.99 1.75
C ARG A 372 -18.90 9.60 0.29
N VAL A 373 -19.98 9.22 -0.37
CA VAL A 373 -20.05 9.09 -1.83
C VAL A 373 -20.93 10.23 -2.33
N VAL A 374 -20.38 11.11 -3.15
CA VAL A 374 -21.03 12.38 -3.49
C VAL A 374 -21.12 12.61 -5.01
N ASP A 375 -22.14 13.37 -5.42
CA ASP A 375 -22.26 13.88 -6.78
C ASP A 375 -21.30 15.08 -7.02
N GLU A 376 -21.29 15.62 -8.24
CA GLU A 376 -20.47 16.77 -8.62
C GLU A 376 -20.79 18.06 -7.80
N LYS A 377 -21.93 18.11 -7.12
CA LYS A 377 -22.36 19.23 -6.26
C LYS A 377 -22.10 18.96 -4.78
N MET A 378 -21.38 17.88 -4.44
CA MET A 378 -21.12 17.46 -3.07
C MET A 378 -22.37 17.02 -2.28
N ASN A 379 -23.46 16.63 -2.94
CA ASN A 379 -24.59 15.97 -2.29
C ASN A 379 -24.31 14.48 -2.17
N ASP A 380 -24.75 13.86 -1.07
CA ASP A 380 -24.65 12.40 -0.90
C ASP A 380 -25.54 11.71 -1.94
N VAL A 381 -25.01 10.66 -2.57
CA VAL A 381 -25.80 9.76 -3.43
C VAL A 381 -26.70 8.87 -2.58
N GLU A 382 -27.74 8.27 -3.21
CA GLU A 382 -28.59 7.30 -2.54
C GLU A 382 -27.77 6.07 -2.12
N GLY A 383 -27.97 5.60 -0.88
CA GLY A 383 -27.32 4.41 -0.33
C GLY A 383 -27.95 3.09 -0.80
N ASP A 384 -28.36 3.03 -2.07
CA ASP A 384 -29.09 1.90 -2.69
C ASP A 384 -28.18 0.80 -3.26
N GLY A 385 -26.86 1.01 -3.24
CA GLY A 385 -25.87 0.10 -3.81
C GLY A 385 -25.70 0.20 -5.33
N SER A 386 -26.39 1.15 -5.97
CA SER A 386 -26.36 1.36 -7.43
C SER A 386 -26.01 2.79 -7.85
N SER A 387 -26.49 3.79 -7.08
CA SER A 387 -26.18 5.20 -7.31
C SER A 387 -24.69 5.47 -7.09
N VAL A 388 -24.01 6.04 -8.10
CA VAL A 388 -22.56 6.24 -8.09
C VAL A 388 -22.18 7.71 -7.86
N GLY A 389 -21.06 7.93 -7.21
CA GLY A 389 -20.46 9.24 -6.99
C GLY A 389 -18.99 9.11 -6.63
N GLU A 390 -18.31 10.24 -6.38
CA GLU A 390 -16.93 10.26 -5.93
C GLU A 390 -16.84 9.95 -4.44
N ILE A 391 -15.86 9.12 -4.05
CA ILE A 391 -15.48 8.94 -2.64
C ILE A 391 -14.75 10.20 -2.17
N VAL A 392 -15.29 10.85 -1.13
CA VAL A 392 -14.61 11.93 -0.42
C VAL A 392 -14.51 11.58 1.05
N VAL A 393 -13.38 11.95 1.68
CA VAL A 393 -13.06 11.48 3.03
C VAL A 393 -12.53 12.57 3.95
N ARG A 394 -12.79 12.40 5.25
CA ARG A 394 -12.11 13.06 6.36
C ARG A 394 -11.61 12.03 7.34
N SER A 395 -10.38 12.21 7.81
CA SER A 395 -9.80 11.37 8.86
C SER A 395 -8.60 12.10 9.47
N PRO A 396 -8.25 11.84 10.74
CA PRO A 396 -7.13 12.51 11.39
C PRO A 396 -5.74 12.12 10.85
N TRP A 397 -5.66 11.17 9.93
CA TRP A 397 -4.40 10.70 9.35
C TRP A 397 -4.23 10.95 7.84
N LEU A 398 -5.08 11.75 7.21
CA LEU A 398 -4.93 12.11 5.80
C LEU A 398 -3.76 13.09 5.62
N THR A 399 -2.99 12.94 4.54
CA THR A 399 -1.97 13.92 4.20
C THR A 399 -2.57 15.32 4.06
N GLN A 400 -1.81 16.34 4.41
CA GLN A 400 -2.26 17.73 4.23
C GLN A 400 -2.04 18.22 2.79
N GLY A 401 -1.31 17.44 1.97
CA GLY A 401 -1.06 17.79 0.57
C GLY A 401 0.13 17.04 -0.01
N TYR A 402 0.64 17.57 -1.10
CA TYR A 402 1.85 17.10 -1.75
C TYR A 402 3.03 18.02 -1.44
N TRP A 403 4.20 17.43 -1.19
CA TRP A 403 5.42 18.16 -0.88
C TRP A 403 5.78 19.12 -2.01
N LYS A 404 5.96 20.40 -1.69
CA LYS A 404 6.27 21.51 -2.62
C LYS A 404 5.31 21.66 -3.81
N ASP A 405 4.05 21.21 -3.67
CA ASP A 405 3.04 21.30 -4.73
C ASP A 405 1.70 21.83 -4.18
N SER A 406 1.65 23.12 -3.90
CA SER A 406 0.48 23.78 -3.31
C SER A 406 -0.77 23.67 -4.19
N ARG A 407 -0.62 23.76 -5.52
CA ARG A 407 -1.75 23.71 -6.46
C ARG A 407 -2.47 22.35 -6.42
N ASN A 408 -1.71 21.26 -6.50
CA ASN A 408 -2.31 19.94 -6.43
C ASN A 408 -2.77 19.60 -5.00
N SER A 409 -2.16 20.20 -3.97
CA SER A 409 -2.62 20.08 -2.58
C SER A 409 -4.00 20.71 -2.37
N GLU A 410 -4.24 21.91 -2.89
CA GLU A 410 -5.56 22.56 -2.85
C GLU A 410 -6.62 21.76 -3.63
N ASN A 411 -6.25 21.22 -4.80
CA ASN A 411 -7.15 20.39 -5.58
C ASN A 411 -7.52 19.08 -4.85
N LEU A 412 -6.62 18.55 -4.01
CA LEU A 412 -6.86 17.36 -3.22
C LEU A 412 -7.91 17.59 -2.12
N TRP A 413 -8.02 18.83 -1.60
CA TRP A 413 -8.83 19.22 -0.44
C TRP A 413 -9.99 20.18 -0.79
N ASN A 414 -10.78 19.87 -1.77
CA ASN A 414 -11.92 20.69 -2.11
C ASN A 414 -13.11 20.47 -1.14
N GLY A 415 -13.82 21.56 -0.78
CA GLY A 415 -14.99 21.50 0.11
C GLY A 415 -14.70 20.98 1.53
N GLY A 416 -13.43 20.96 1.95
CA GLY A 416 -13.01 20.47 3.27
C GLY A 416 -13.04 18.95 3.40
N PHE A 417 -13.08 18.22 2.29
CA PHE A 417 -12.88 16.77 2.16
C PHE A 417 -11.70 16.49 1.25
N LEU A 418 -10.98 15.42 1.51
CA LEU A 418 -10.01 14.88 0.57
C LEU A 418 -10.77 14.13 -0.53
N HIS A 419 -10.53 14.52 -1.79
CA HIS A 419 -11.09 13.93 -2.98
C HIS A 419 -10.20 12.77 -3.45
N THR A 420 -10.76 11.56 -3.51
CA THR A 420 -9.98 10.38 -3.87
C THR A 420 -9.82 10.19 -5.37
N GLY A 421 -10.75 10.75 -6.15
CA GLY A 421 -10.85 10.51 -7.58
C GLY A 421 -11.35 9.10 -7.92
N ASP A 422 -11.79 8.32 -6.94
CA ASP A 422 -12.38 7.00 -7.13
C ASP A 422 -13.92 7.11 -7.11
N VAL A 423 -14.56 6.50 -8.08
CA VAL A 423 -16.03 6.43 -8.21
C VAL A 423 -16.54 5.17 -7.55
N ALA A 424 -17.57 5.29 -6.73
CA ALA A 424 -18.12 4.18 -5.97
C ALA A 424 -19.63 4.29 -5.80
N ASN A 425 -20.25 3.20 -5.40
CA ASN A 425 -21.56 3.18 -4.76
C ASN A 425 -21.44 2.77 -3.28
N ILE A 426 -22.48 3.00 -2.51
CA ILE A 426 -22.59 2.60 -1.11
C ILE A 426 -23.96 1.96 -0.89
N ASN A 427 -24.04 0.86 -0.16
CA ASN A 427 -25.30 0.21 0.15
C ASN A 427 -25.81 0.54 1.55
N ASN A 428 -27.06 0.14 1.84
CA ASN A 428 -27.72 0.35 3.13
C ASN A 428 -26.99 -0.26 4.35
N SER A 429 -26.02 -1.14 4.13
CA SER A 429 -25.14 -1.71 5.18
C SER A 429 -23.80 -0.99 5.29
N ASN A 430 -23.66 0.17 4.63
CA ASN A 430 -22.44 0.98 4.54
C ASN A 430 -21.23 0.29 3.92
N TYR A 431 -21.43 -0.77 3.13
CA TYR A 431 -20.34 -1.28 2.29
C TYR A 431 -20.21 -0.42 1.05
N VAL A 432 -19.00 0.10 0.88
CA VAL A 432 -18.60 0.83 -0.32
C VAL A 432 -18.10 -0.18 -1.36
N ALA A 433 -18.40 0.06 -2.62
CA ALA A 433 -17.86 -0.69 -3.74
C ALA A 433 -17.38 0.29 -4.81
N ILE A 434 -16.05 0.31 -5.06
CA ILE A 434 -15.47 1.10 -6.15
C ILE A 434 -15.93 0.49 -7.46
N THR A 435 -16.46 1.35 -8.32
CA THR A 435 -16.87 0.97 -9.68
C THR A 435 -15.80 1.37 -10.70
N ASP A 436 -15.11 2.51 -10.50
CA ASP A 436 -14.02 2.95 -11.38
C ASP A 436 -13.24 4.13 -10.79
N ARG A 437 -12.36 4.71 -11.59
CA ARG A 437 -11.74 6.02 -11.37
C ARG A 437 -12.35 7.07 -12.26
N ILE A 438 -12.54 8.30 -11.78
CA ILE A 438 -13.09 9.42 -12.56
C ILE A 438 -12.39 9.60 -13.91
N LYS A 439 -11.06 9.34 -13.95
CA LYS A 439 -10.25 9.44 -15.17
C LYS A 439 -10.28 8.19 -16.06
N ASP A 440 -10.77 7.05 -15.56
CA ASP A 440 -10.77 5.75 -16.25
C ASP A 440 -12.18 5.31 -16.65
N VAL A 441 -13.22 5.89 -16.02
CA VAL A 441 -14.63 5.74 -16.43
C VAL A 441 -14.79 6.14 -17.89
N ILE A 442 -15.49 5.31 -18.66
CA ILE A 442 -15.73 5.52 -20.09
C ILE A 442 -17.04 6.28 -20.26
N LYS A 443 -16.96 7.48 -20.86
CA LYS A 443 -18.11 8.37 -21.02
C LYS A 443 -18.78 8.17 -22.37
N ILE A 444 -19.88 7.42 -22.40
CA ILE A 444 -20.59 7.03 -23.62
C ILE A 444 -21.93 7.74 -23.71
N GLY A 445 -22.06 8.71 -24.61
CA GLY A 445 -23.35 9.42 -24.83
C GLY A 445 -23.91 10.15 -23.60
N GLY A 446 -23.04 10.54 -22.67
CA GLY A 446 -23.41 11.18 -21.40
C GLY A 446 -23.65 10.21 -20.23
N GLU A 447 -23.59 8.92 -20.47
CA GLU A 447 -23.64 7.89 -19.43
C GLU A 447 -22.25 7.34 -19.10
N TRP A 448 -22.07 6.77 -17.91
CA TRP A 448 -20.82 6.22 -17.44
C TRP A 448 -20.82 4.70 -17.53
N LEU A 449 -19.78 4.15 -18.15
CA LEU A 449 -19.51 2.72 -18.19
C LEU A 449 -18.26 2.44 -17.36
N SER A 450 -18.37 1.54 -16.37
CA SER A 450 -17.25 1.12 -15.57
C SER A 450 -16.29 0.25 -16.39
N SER A 451 -15.04 0.69 -16.48
CA SER A 451 -13.96 -0.09 -17.08
C SER A 451 -13.61 -1.32 -16.24
N LEU A 452 -13.69 -1.21 -14.91
CA LEU A 452 -13.39 -2.31 -13.98
C LEU A 452 -14.46 -3.42 -14.03
N GLU A 453 -15.75 -3.06 -14.05
CA GLU A 453 -16.82 -4.06 -14.19
C GLU A 453 -16.71 -4.84 -15.50
N LEU A 454 -16.32 -4.14 -16.57
CA LEU A 454 -16.12 -4.78 -17.87
C LEU A 454 -14.89 -5.68 -17.87
N GLU A 455 -13.80 -5.28 -17.21
CA GLU A 455 -12.61 -6.12 -16.96
C GLU A 455 -12.98 -7.38 -16.19
N ASP A 456 -13.76 -7.27 -15.13
CA ASP A 456 -14.19 -8.40 -14.32
C ASP A 456 -15.00 -9.42 -15.14
N ILE A 457 -15.93 -8.94 -15.97
CA ILE A 457 -16.73 -9.81 -16.85
C ILE A 457 -15.85 -10.52 -17.88
N ILE A 458 -14.93 -9.78 -18.53
CA ILE A 458 -14.03 -10.35 -19.53
C ILE A 458 -13.08 -11.37 -18.90
N ASN A 459 -12.60 -11.14 -17.69
CA ASN A 459 -11.75 -12.08 -16.93
C ASN A 459 -12.44 -13.41 -16.60
N LEU A 460 -13.79 -13.47 -16.62
CA LEU A 460 -14.52 -14.73 -16.45
C LEU A 460 -14.42 -15.65 -17.66
N HIS A 461 -13.96 -15.17 -18.80
CA HIS A 461 -13.81 -16.00 -20.00
C HIS A 461 -12.62 -16.97 -19.86
N PRO A 462 -12.78 -18.27 -20.15
CA PRO A 462 -11.75 -19.29 -19.91
C PRO A 462 -10.40 -19.03 -20.58
N ALA A 463 -10.41 -18.39 -21.75
CA ALA A 463 -9.20 -18.10 -22.52
C ALA A 463 -8.42 -16.86 -22.01
N VAL A 464 -8.99 -16.04 -21.12
CA VAL A 464 -8.37 -14.80 -20.67
C VAL A 464 -7.43 -15.05 -19.50
N SER A 465 -6.20 -14.57 -19.63
CA SER A 465 -5.20 -14.53 -18.57
C SER A 465 -5.25 -13.21 -17.84
N GLU A 466 -5.30 -12.09 -18.58
CA GLU A 466 -5.33 -10.75 -18.04
C GLU A 466 -6.08 -9.81 -19.01
N VAL A 467 -6.73 -8.78 -18.48
CA VAL A 467 -7.42 -7.77 -19.30
C VAL A 467 -7.27 -6.38 -18.70
N ALA A 468 -7.20 -5.38 -19.57
CA ALA A 468 -7.35 -3.96 -19.22
C ALA A 468 -8.33 -3.31 -20.18
N VAL A 469 -9.27 -2.52 -19.67
CA VAL A 469 -10.22 -1.77 -20.49
C VAL A 469 -9.95 -0.27 -20.38
N ILE A 470 -9.86 0.40 -21.53
CA ILE A 470 -9.67 1.85 -21.63
C ILE A 470 -10.73 2.48 -22.52
N GLY A 471 -11.07 3.74 -22.24
CA GLY A 471 -11.90 4.53 -23.15
C GLY A 471 -11.11 4.97 -24.38
N THR A 472 -11.66 4.79 -25.57
CA THR A 472 -11.13 5.31 -26.84
C THR A 472 -12.13 6.29 -27.43
N GLY A 473 -11.64 7.37 -28.08
CA GLY A 473 -12.49 8.40 -28.65
C GLY A 473 -13.38 7.88 -29.78
N ASP A 474 -14.67 8.24 -29.75
CA ASP A 474 -15.66 7.93 -30.78
C ASP A 474 -16.44 9.18 -31.19
N ALA A 475 -16.56 9.43 -32.49
CA ALA A 475 -17.19 10.64 -33.03
C ALA A 475 -18.70 10.74 -32.70
N LYS A 476 -19.37 9.62 -32.48
CA LYS A 476 -20.82 9.57 -32.21
C LYS A 476 -21.12 9.50 -30.72
N TRP A 477 -20.34 8.75 -29.97
CA TRP A 477 -20.63 8.38 -28.59
C TRP A 477 -19.73 9.12 -27.57
N GLY A 478 -18.75 9.91 -28.05
CA GLY A 478 -17.72 10.53 -27.22
C GLY A 478 -16.57 9.55 -26.94
N GLU A 479 -16.87 8.49 -26.22
CA GLU A 479 -15.95 7.37 -25.99
C GLU A 479 -16.62 6.03 -26.24
N LYS A 480 -15.81 4.99 -26.42
CA LYS A 480 -16.21 3.58 -26.42
C LYS A 480 -15.14 2.71 -25.74
N PRO A 481 -15.49 1.55 -25.19
CA PRO A 481 -14.54 0.67 -24.50
C PRO A 481 -13.66 -0.09 -25.49
N LEU A 482 -12.36 -0.09 -25.21
CA LEU A 482 -11.35 -0.95 -25.83
C LEU A 482 -10.76 -1.89 -24.78
N ALA A 483 -11.00 -3.20 -24.94
CA ALA A 483 -10.37 -4.22 -24.11
C ALA A 483 -9.04 -4.67 -24.73
N LEU A 484 -7.98 -4.60 -23.94
CA LEU A 484 -6.66 -5.15 -24.22
C LEU A 484 -6.56 -6.47 -23.45
N ILE A 485 -6.45 -7.59 -24.15
CA ILE A 485 -6.59 -8.93 -23.58
C ILE A 485 -5.30 -9.72 -23.80
N VAL A 486 -4.78 -10.32 -22.72
CA VAL A 486 -3.74 -11.35 -22.77
C VAL A 486 -4.41 -12.71 -22.71
N VAL A 487 -4.16 -13.55 -23.70
CA VAL A 487 -4.69 -14.91 -23.78
C VAL A 487 -3.82 -15.86 -22.95
N ARG A 488 -4.40 -16.87 -22.33
CA ARG A 488 -3.66 -17.91 -21.61
C ARG A 488 -2.78 -18.71 -22.56
N GLU A 489 -1.62 -19.14 -22.11
CA GLU A 489 -0.67 -19.94 -22.92
C GLU A 489 -1.26 -21.27 -23.42
N ASP A 490 -2.19 -21.85 -22.66
CA ASP A 490 -2.86 -23.12 -22.96
C ASP A 490 -4.20 -22.96 -23.71
N ALA A 491 -4.57 -21.73 -24.10
CA ALA A 491 -5.82 -21.41 -24.78
C ALA A 491 -5.60 -20.92 -26.21
N THR A 492 -6.60 -21.09 -27.03
CA THR A 492 -6.65 -20.49 -28.38
C THR A 492 -7.23 -19.08 -28.26
N GLU A 493 -6.67 -18.12 -29.01
CA GLU A 493 -7.19 -16.75 -29.09
C GLU A 493 -8.64 -16.76 -29.60
N PRO A 494 -9.62 -16.28 -28.81
CA PRO A 494 -11.03 -16.23 -29.23
C PRO A 494 -11.23 -15.20 -30.34
N GLU A 495 -12.24 -15.40 -31.19
CA GLU A 495 -12.65 -14.36 -32.11
C GLU A 495 -13.20 -13.13 -31.34
N PRO A 496 -12.92 -11.87 -31.74
CA PRO A 496 -13.48 -10.68 -31.06
C PRO A 496 -14.99 -10.72 -30.85
N LYS A 497 -15.74 -11.32 -31.79
CA LYS A 497 -17.19 -11.51 -31.69
C LYS A 497 -17.61 -12.46 -30.55
N GLU A 498 -16.80 -13.44 -30.27
CA GLU A 498 -17.00 -14.39 -29.16
C GLU A 498 -16.90 -13.64 -27.82
N MET A 499 -15.89 -12.79 -27.67
CA MET A 499 -15.71 -11.97 -26.47
C MET A 499 -16.87 -10.98 -26.27
N VAL A 500 -17.33 -10.31 -27.33
CA VAL A 500 -18.53 -9.46 -27.28
C VAL A 500 -19.78 -10.29 -26.94
N GLY A 501 -19.90 -11.51 -27.46
CA GLY A 501 -20.96 -12.46 -27.11
C GLY A 501 -20.92 -12.87 -25.63
N HIS A 502 -19.73 -13.09 -25.08
CA HIS A 502 -19.54 -13.36 -23.66
C HIS A 502 -20.07 -12.18 -22.82
N VAL A 503 -19.64 -10.95 -23.08
CA VAL A 503 -20.13 -9.74 -22.39
C VAL A 503 -21.63 -9.59 -22.55
N LYS A 504 -22.18 -9.83 -23.74
CA LYS A 504 -23.63 -9.78 -23.99
C LYS A 504 -24.42 -10.74 -23.09
N SER A 505 -23.89 -11.90 -22.77
CA SER A 505 -24.55 -12.84 -21.86
C SER A 505 -24.79 -12.28 -20.46
N PHE A 506 -23.94 -11.34 -20.00
CA PHE A 506 -24.10 -10.63 -18.73
C PHE A 506 -25.06 -9.45 -18.85
N ILE A 507 -25.07 -8.76 -20.01
CA ILE A 507 -26.06 -7.72 -20.31
C ILE A 507 -27.47 -8.31 -20.30
N ASP A 508 -27.67 -9.46 -20.93
CA ASP A 508 -28.96 -10.14 -21.00
C ASP A 508 -29.49 -10.60 -19.61
N LYS A 509 -28.58 -10.76 -18.64
CA LYS A 509 -28.88 -11.04 -17.22
C LYS A 509 -29.07 -9.78 -16.38
N GLY A 510 -28.95 -8.59 -16.96
CA GLY A 510 -29.02 -7.32 -16.24
C GLY A 510 -27.81 -7.00 -15.34
N LEU A 511 -26.68 -7.68 -15.54
CA LEU A 511 -25.46 -7.54 -14.76
C LEU A 511 -24.45 -6.56 -15.38
N MET A 512 -24.75 -5.99 -16.55
CA MET A 512 -23.91 -5.03 -17.26
C MET A 512 -24.75 -4.09 -18.11
N SER A 513 -24.29 -2.86 -18.28
CA SER A 513 -24.92 -1.87 -19.16
C SER A 513 -24.87 -2.31 -20.63
N LYS A 514 -25.94 -1.99 -21.38
CA LYS A 514 -26.00 -2.20 -22.85
C LYS A 514 -24.92 -1.41 -23.61
N LEU A 515 -24.36 -0.37 -23.01
CA LEU A 515 -23.27 0.41 -23.59
C LEU A 515 -22.01 -0.44 -23.82
N ALA A 516 -21.83 -1.50 -23.04
CA ALA A 516 -20.73 -2.46 -23.20
C ALA A 516 -20.77 -3.23 -24.54
N LEU A 517 -21.90 -3.20 -25.30
CA LEU A 517 -21.94 -3.74 -26.66
C LEU A 517 -21.08 -2.95 -27.66
N LEU A 518 -20.65 -1.73 -27.32
CA LEU A 518 -19.70 -0.95 -28.11
C LEU A 518 -18.25 -1.39 -27.93
N LEU A 519 -18.01 -2.49 -27.21
CA LEU A 519 -16.70 -3.05 -26.92
C LEU A 519 -15.92 -3.36 -28.20
N GLU A 520 -14.72 -2.80 -28.27
CA GLU A 520 -13.64 -3.25 -29.16
C GLU A 520 -12.67 -4.15 -28.42
N VAL A 521 -12.13 -5.16 -29.11
CA VAL A 521 -11.22 -6.15 -28.52
C VAL A 521 -9.91 -6.12 -29.29
N LYS A 522 -8.81 -6.07 -28.56
CA LYS A 522 -7.45 -6.20 -29.10
C LYS A 522 -6.65 -7.16 -28.22
N TYR A 523 -6.04 -8.17 -28.84
CA TYR A 523 -5.15 -9.09 -28.15
C TYR A 523 -3.74 -8.53 -28.09
N VAL A 524 -3.07 -8.70 -26.96
CA VAL A 524 -1.73 -8.19 -26.67
C VAL A 524 -0.90 -9.24 -25.93
N ASP A 525 0.41 -9.18 -26.05
CA ASP A 525 1.31 -10.13 -25.38
C ASP A 525 1.39 -9.85 -23.87
N GLN A 526 1.28 -8.59 -23.47
CA GLN A 526 1.35 -8.17 -22.06
C GLN A 526 0.58 -6.87 -21.81
N ILE A 527 0.23 -6.64 -20.55
CA ILE A 527 -0.39 -5.41 -20.06
C ILE A 527 0.63 -4.66 -19.20
N ASP A 528 0.87 -3.38 -19.54
CA ASP A 528 1.79 -2.50 -18.80
C ASP A 528 1.32 -2.30 -17.36
N LYS A 529 2.28 -2.41 -16.41
CA LYS A 529 2.05 -2.25 -14.97
C LYS A 529 2.89 -1.13 -14.39
N THR A 530 2.42 -0.55 -13.31
CA THR A 530 3.18 0.39 -12.50
C THR A 530 4.28 -0.34 -11.71
N SER A 531 5.22 0.41 -11.12
CA SER A 531 6.28 -0.12 -10.25
C SER A 531 5.77 -0.94 -9.04
N VAL A 532 4.50 -0.80 -8.68
CA VAL A 532 3.83 -1.54 -7.60
C VAL A 532 2.87 -2.61 -8.10
N GLY A 533 2.92 -2.97 -9.39
CA GLY A 533 2.18 -4.08 -9.98
C GLY A 533 0.72 -3.79 -10.37
N LYS A 534 0.28 -2.53 -10.37
CA LYS A 534 -1.06 -2.12 -10.84
C LYS A 534 -1.07 -1.90 -12.36
N ILE A 535 -2.18 -2.18 -13.03
CA ILE A 535 -2.38 -1.86 -14.46
C ILE A 535 -2.14 -0.37 -14.69
N ASN A 536 -1.31 -0.05 -15.67
CA ASN A 536 -0.98 1.32 -16.04
C ASN A 536 -1.80 1.81 -17.24
N LYS A 537 -3.09 2.11 -17.01
CA LYS A 537 -4.02 2.56 -18.08
C LYS A 537 -3.54 3.82 -18.81
N LYS A 538 -2.66 4.63 -18.21
CA LYS A 538 -2.06 5.79 -18.89
C LYS A 538 -1.16 5.35 -20.04
N VAL A 539 -0.19 4.47 -19.75
CA VAL A 539 0.72 3.95 -20.78
C VAL A 539 -0.07 3.23 -21.87
N LEU A 540 -1.09 2.44 -21.46
CA LEU A 540 -1.96 1.77 -22.44
C LEU A 540 -2.67 2.77 -23.36
N ARG A 541 -3.20 3.90 -22.83
CA ARG A 541 -3.79 4.96 -23.68
C ARG A 541 -2.74 5.57 -24.60
N GLU A 542 -1.55 5.89 -24.10
CA GLU A 542 -0.47 6.46 -24.90
C GLU A 542 0.00 5.53 -26.01
N THR A 543 -0.08 4.22 -25.81
CA THR A 543 0.34 3.18 -26.76
C THR A 543 -0.73 2.87 -27.81
N PHE A 544 -1.99 2.78 -27.39
CA PHE A 544 -3.06 2.24 -28.23
C PHE A 544 -4.06 3.28 -28.76
N LEU A 545 -4.01 4.54 -28.30
CA LEU A 545 -4.89 5.63 -28.76
C LEU A 545 -4.19 6.67 -29.65
N LYS A 546 -3.03 6.34 -30.20
CA LYS A 546 -2.30 7.21 -31.17
C LYS A 546 -2.85 7.06 -32.57
#